data_592352c664e28aad62d5066093f0cec8
#
_entry.id   592352c664e28aad62d5066093f0cec8
#
_cell.length_a   1.000
_cell.length_b   1.000
_cell.length_c   1.000
_cell.angle_alpha   90.00
_cell.angle_beta   90.00
_cell.angle_gamma   90.00
#
_symmetry.space_group_name_H-M   'P 1'
#
loop_
_entity.id
_entity.type
_entity.pdbx_description
1 polymer ?
#
loop_
_entity_poly.entity_id
_entity_poly.type
_entity_poly.pdbx_seq_one_letter_code
_entity_poly.pdbx_strand_id
1 'polypeptide(L)'
;ADFYQKGVLKGAFFDLQYNFITRDKQIDDLIAWDEDVKEALWRDIISFQKAMPKLRASGVPNSRGVILAGPPGTGKTMIAKWLAAHSDITCVLISAEMITGRSDIKSCFEMARKLSPTLLIIEDIDTAGALDRRASDHPLLGEFLQSMDGIVPNHGVITLATTNHSNKIDPAIADRPGRFDRIIEVGL
;
A
#
# COMPACT_ATOMS: atom_id res chain seq x y z
N ALA A 1 1.38 6.38 -22.97
CA ALA A 1 1.10 5.05 -22.35
C ALA A 1 2.35 4.16 -22.33
N ASP A 2 3.14 4.14 -23.40
CA ASP A 2 4.30 3.22 -23.53
C ASP A 2 5.45 3.49 -22.55
N PHE A 3 5.68 4.74 -22.14
CA PHE A 3 6.74 5.09 -21.20
C PHE A 3 6.61 4.35 -19.86
N TYR A 4 5.41 4.30 -19.29
CA TYR A 4 5.17 3.63 -18.01
C TYR A 4 5.14 2.10 -18.13
N GLN A 5 4.75 1.56 -19.28
CA GLN A 5 4.62 0.11 -19.48
C GLN A 5 5.92 -0.58 -19.92
N LYS A 6 6.85 0.17 -20.53
CA LYS A 6 8.13 -0.34 -21.03
C LYS A 6 9.34 0.37 -20.42
N GLY A 7 9.10 1.37 -19.55
CA GLY A 7 10.16 2.14 -18.90
C GLY A 7 10.81 1.41 -17.72
N VAL A 8 11.91 1.97 -17.25
CA VAL A 8 12.74 1.43 -16.16
C VAL A 8 12.02 1.29 -14.82
N LEU A 9 10.89 1.98 -14.63
CA LEU A 9 10.08 1.92 -13.42
C LEU A 9 9.20 0.66 -13.36
N LYS A 10 8.91 0.04 -14.50
CA LYS A 10 8.06 -1.14 -14.56
C LYS A 10 8.77 -2.35 -13.93
N GLY A 11 8.14 -2.94 -12.92
CA GLY A 11 8.73 -4.05 -12.17
C GLY A 11 9.81 -3.62 -11.16
N ALA A 12 10.15 -2.33 -11.06
CA ALA A 12 11.10 -1.82 -10.09
C ALA A 12 10.48 -1.62 -8.71
N PHE A 13 11.35 -1.48 -7.69
CA PHE A 13 11.00 -0.98 -6.38
C PHE A 13 11.68 0.37 -6.17
N PHE A 14 10.93 1.42 -5.90
CA PHE A 14 11.43 2.79 -5.79
C PHE A 14 10.52 3.66 -4.89
N ASP A 15 11.05 4.80 -4.44
CA ASP A 15 10.31 5.81 -3.68
C ASP A 15 9.76 6.95 -4.56
N LEU A 16 9.04 7.90 -3.97
CA LEU A 16 8.49 9.07 -4.69
C LEU A 16 9.56 10.00 -5.28
N GLN A 17 10.80 9.92 -4.83
CA GLN A 17 11.93 10.67 -5.36
C GLN A 17 12.63 9.92 -6.50
N TYR A 18 12.07 8.77 -6.91
CA TYR A 18 12.64 7.86 -7.91
C TYR A 18 13.97 7.23 -7.51
N ASN A 19 14.27 7.14 -6.21
CA ASN A 19 15.39 6.35 -5.73
C ASN A 19 15.01 4.87 -5.81
N PHE A 20 15.83 4.09 -6.53
CA PHE A 20 15.63 2.65 -6.61
C PHE A 20 16.04 1.97 -5.32
N ILE A 21 15.17 1.08 -4.84
CA ILE A 21 15.36 0.31 -3.62
C ILE A 21 15.65 -1.14 -4.01
N THR A 22 16.72 -1.71 -3.45
CA THR A 22 17.07 -3.10 -3.71
C THR A 22 16.06 -4.04 -3.06
N ARG A 23 15.66 -5.08 -3.78
CA ARG A 23 14.84 -6.18 -3.27
C ARG A 23 15.76 -7.23 -2.66
N ASP A 24 16.01 -7.13 -1.37
CA ASP A 24 16.88 -8.06 -0.65
C ASP A 24 16.06 -9.23 -0.09
N LYS A 25 16.27 -10.43 -0.63
CA LYS A 25 15.62 -11.65 -0.14
C LYS A 25 16.21 -12.18 1.17
N GLN A 26 17.40 -11.73 1.57
CA GLN A 26 17.98 -12.09 2.88
C GLN A 26 17.20 -11.47 4.04
N ILE A 27 16.25 -10.58 3.74
CA ILE A 27 15.32 -10.03 4.73
C ILE A 27 14.52 -11.11 5.48
N ASP A 28 14.35 -12.29 4.90
CA ASP A 28 13.65 -13.41 5.55
C ASP A 28 14.32 -13.84 6.86
N ASP A 29 15.64 -13.74 6.92
CA ASP A 29 16.44 -14.13 8.11
C ASP A 29 16.41 -13.06 9.22
N LEU A 30 15.93 -11.87 8.90
CA LEU A 30 15.92 -10.72 9.80
C LEU A 30 14.58 -10.53 10.52
N ILE A 31 13.56 -11.29 10.15
CA ILE A 31 12.20 -11.02 10.60
C ILE A 31 11.68 -12.19 11.43
N ALA A 32 11.50 -11.94 12.72
CA ALA A 32 10.78 -12.81 13.64
C ALA A 32 9.34 -12.32 13.78
N TRP A 33 8.44 -12.80 12.91
CA TRP A 33 7.01 -12.51 12.99
C TRP A 33 6.23 -13.75 13.41
N ASP A 34 5.02 -13.49 13.93
CA ASP A 34 4.02 -14.54 14.04
C ASP A 34 3.72 -15.11 12.65
N GLU A 35 3.69 -16.43 12.57
CA GLU A 35 3.43 -17.15 11.32
C GLU A 35 2.06 -16.77 10.74
N ASP A 36 1.06 -16.53 11.60
CA ASP A 36 -0.29 -16.07 11.20
C ASP A 36 -0.27 -14.74 10.44
N VAL A 37 0.58 -13.79 10.86
CA VAL A 37 0.78 -12.51 10.18
C VAL A 37 1.39 -12.72 8.81
N LYS A 38 2.41 -13.57 8.74
CA LYS A 38 3.12 -13.92 7.52
C LYS A 38 2.20 -14.60 6.50
N GLU A 39 1.41 -15.56 6.95
CA GLU A 39 0.40 -16.24 6.11
C GLU A 39 -0.68 -15.27 5.62
N ALA A 40 -1.18 -14.39 6.49
CA ALA A 40 -2.16 -13.39 6.10
C ALA A 40 -1.63 -12.47 5.02
N LEU A 41 -0.41 -11.95 5.18
CA LEU A 41 0.25 -11.09 4.20
C LEU A 41 0.51 -11.82 2.87
N TRP A 42 0.98 -13.05 2.96
CA TRP A 42 1.22 -13.87 1.78
C TRP A 42 -0.07 -14.09 0.98
N ARG A 43 -1.15 -14.45 1.66
CA ARG A 43 -2.47 -14.64 1.04
C ARG A 43 -3.02 -13.35 0.46
N ASP A 44 -3.02 -12.29 1.25
CA ASP A 44 -3.75 -11.07 0.90
C ASP A 44 -2.98 -10.16 -0.07
N ILE A 45 -1.67 -10.32 -0.20
CA ILE A 45 -0.84 -9.53 -1.11
C ILE A 45 -0.17 -10.42 -2.17
N ILE A 46 0.67 -11.38 -1.78
CA ILE A 46 1.48 -12.14 -2.73
C ILE A 46 0.63 -13.09 -3.59
N SER A 47 -0.30 -13.83 -2.97
CA SER A 47 -1.19 -14.71 -3.72
C SER A 47 -2.22 -13.91 -4.54
N PHE A 48 -2.70 -12.79 -3.99
CA PHE A 48 -3.63 -11.92 -4.69
C PHE A 48 -3.00 -11.32 -5.95
N GLN A 49 -1.77 -10.80 -5.89
CA GLN A 49 -1.09 -10.28 -7.08
C GLN A 49 -1.00 -11.32 -8.21
N LYS A 50 -0.77 -12.59 -7.87
CA LYS A 50 -0.72 -13.70 -8.84
C LYS A 50 -2.09 -14.01 -9.44
N ALA A 51 -3.16 -13.76 -8.69
CA ALA A 51 -4.53 -13.95 -9.14
C ALA A 51 -5.09 -12.79 -10.00
N MET A 52 -4.51 -11.59 -9.90
CA MET A 52 -5.01 -10.38 -10.57
C MET A 52 -5.30 -10.54 -12.07
N PRO A 53 -4.46 -11.21 -12.90
CA PRO A 53 -4.76 -11.40 -14.31
C PRO A 53 -6.05 -12.19 -14.54
N LYS A 54 -6.29 -13.23 -13.73
CA LYS A 54 -7.51 -14.05 -13.81
C LYS A 54 -8.74 -13.27 -13.37
N LEU A 55 -8.64 -12.52 -12.27
CA LEU A 55 -9.72 -11.66 -11.77
C LEU A 55 -10.12 -10.63 -12.83
N ARG A 56 -9.14 -9.99 -13.46
CA ARG A 56 -9.37 -9.03 -14.54
C ARG A 56 -10.08 -9.67 -15.75
N ALA A 57 -9.62 -10.86 -16.16
CA ALA A 57 -10.23 -11.58 -17.26
C ALA A 57 -11.71 -11.98 -16.99
N SER A 58 -12.05 -12.20 -15.72
CA SER A 58 -13.41 -12.53 -15.27
C SER A 58 -14.28 -11.30 -14.95
N GLY A 59 -13.80 -10.08 -15.20
CA GLY A 59 -14.52 -8.84 -14.89
C GLY A 59 -14.67 -8.56 -13.38
N VAL A 60 -13.92 -9.27 -12.53
CA VAL A 60 -13.95 -9.09 -11.08
C VAL A 60 -12.96 -7.98 -10.70
N PRO A 61 -13.29 -7.12 -9.71
CA PRO A 61 -12.36 -6.13 -9.19
C PRO A 61 -11.02 -6.76 -8.79
N ASN A 62 -9.94 -6.20 -9.27
CA ASN A 62 -8.57 -6.68 -9.04
C ASN A 62 -7.70 -5.64 -8.34
N SER A 63 -8.32 -4.85 -7.47
CA SER A 63 -7.65 -3.95 -6.52
C SER A 63 -7.88 -4.47 -5.10
N ARG A 64 -6.95 -4.17 -4.21
CA ARG A 64 -7.03 -4.55 -2.79
C ARG A 64 -6.34 -3.51 -1.92
N GLY A 65 -6.88 -3.27 -0.73
CA GLY A 65 -6.25 -2.47 0.30
C GLY A 65 -6.02 -3.27 1.58
N VAL A 66 -4.82 -3.14 2.15
CA VAL A 66 -4.42 -3.79 3.40
C VAL A 66 -3.83 -2.73 4.32
N ILE A 67 -4.24 -2.72 5.58
CA ILE A 67 -3.64 -1.90 6.64
C ILE A 67 -2.84 -2.80 7.57
N LEU A 68 -1.59 -2.42 7.82
CA LEU A 68 -0.80 -2.95 8.92
C LEU A 68 -0.90 -2.00 10.10
N ALA A 69 -1.54 -2.46 11.16
CA ALA A 69 -1.72 -1.66 12.38
C ALA A 69 -0.91 -2.25 13.53
N GLY A 70 -0.27 -1.42 14.32
CA GLY A 70 0.45 -1.88 15.49
C GLY A 70 1.35 -0.81 16.08
N PRO A 71 1.84 -0.99 17.32
CA PRO A 71 2.69 -0.02 17.98
C PRO A 71 3.95 0.33 17.17
N PRO A 72 4.58 1.48 17.40
CA PRO A 72 5.86 1.78 16.79
C PRO A 72 6.91 0.74 17.21
N GLY A 73 7.83 0.42 16.30
CA GLY A 73 8.88 -0.57 16.56
C GLY A 73 8.52 -2.03 16.29
N THR A 74 7.27 -2.34 15.88
CA THR A 74 6.84 -3.71 15.55
C THR A 74 7.30 -4.22 14.18
N GLY A 75 8.12 -3.46 13.46
CA GLY A 75 8.71 -3.89 12.19
C GLY A 75 7.86 -3.67 10.95
N LYS A 76 6.81 -2.82 10.97
CA LYS A 76 5.92 -2.56 9.82
C LYS A 76 6.68 -2.17 8.55
N THR A 77 7.70 -1.32 8.64
CA THR A 77 8.58 -0.98 7.51
C THR A 77 9.35 -2.18 6.98
N MET A 78 9.79 -3.08 7.86
CA MET A 78 10.45 -4.32 7.43
C MET A 78 9.49 -5.25 6.70
N ILE A 79 8.24 -5.32 7.17
CA ILE A 79 7.15 -6.04 6.48
C ILE A 79 6.95 -5.49 5.07
N ALA A 80 6.88 -4.18 4.92
CA ALA A 80 6.71 -3.54 3.62
C ALA A 80 7.86 -3.89 2.65
N LYS A 81 9.10 -3.86 3.13
CA LYS A 81 10.28 -4.28 2.36
C LYS A 81 10.27 -5.76 2.02
N TRP A 82 9.86 -6.61 2.96
CA TRP A 82 9.72 -8.04 2.74
C TRP A 82 8.70 -8.35 1.63
N LEU A 83 7.53 -7.71 1.69
CA LEU A 83 6.52 -7.85 0.65
C LEU A 83 7.04 -7.39 -0.72
N ALA A 84 7.76 -6.27 -0.77
CA ALA A 84 8.37 -5.80 -2.00
C ALA A 84 9.44 -6.78 -2.54
N ALA A 85 10.22 -7.43 -1.65
CA ALA A 85 11.21 -8.43 -2.04
C ALA A 85 10.59 -9.69 -2.64
N HIS A 86 9.39 -10.09 -2.16
CA HIS A 86 8.66 -11.26 -2.66
C HIS A 86 7.64 -10.93 -3.76
N SER A 87 7.48 -9.67 -4.12
CA SER A 87 6.59 -9.22 -5.19
C SER A 87 7.30 -9.21 -6.54
N ASP A 88 6.63 -9.72 -7.58
CA ASP A 88 7.10 -9.67 -8.97
C ASP A 88 6.55 -8.47 -9.75
N ILE A 89 5.81 -7.58 -9.08
CA ILE A 89 5.18 -6.40 -9.66
C ILE A 89 5.94 -5.13 -9.30
N THR A 90 5.57 -4.01 -9.90
CA THR A 90 6.12 -2.71 -9.53
C THR A 90 5.78 -2.40 -8.06
N CYS A 91 6.75 -1.94 -7.28
CA CYS A 91 6.55 -1.51 -5.90
C CYS A 91 6.92 -0.04 -5.76
N VAL A 92 6.04 0.73 -5.14
CA VAL A 92 6.26 2.16 -4.89
C VAL A 92 6.13 2.41 -3.39
N LEU A 93 7.18 2.93 -2.78
CA LEU A 93 7.22 3.28 -1.36
C LEU A 93 6.96 4.78 -1.19
N ILE A 94 6.02 5.11 -0.34
CA ILE A 94 5.64 6.48 0.00
C ILE A 94 5.70 6.63 1.52
N SER A 95 6.50 7.57 2.01
CA SER A 95 6.34 8.06 3.38
C SER A 95 5.21 9.08 3.39
N ALA A 96 4.26 8.94 4.30
CA ALA A 96 3.14 9.86 4.40
C ALA A 96 3.58 11.31 4.75
N GLU A 97 4.77 11.49 5.33
CA GLU A 97 5.39 12.80 5.55
C GLU A 97 5.68 13.57 4.24
N MET A 98 5.86 12.84 3.14
CA MET A 98 6.11 13.44 1.81
C MET A 98 4.82 13.94 1.15
N ILE A 99 3.66 13.62 1.71
CA ILE A 99 2.36 14.03 1.20
C ILE A 99 1.98 15.35 1.85
N THR A 100 2.04 16.40 1.05
CA THR A 100 1.74 17.77 1.51
C THR A 100 0.31 18.20 1.23
N GLY A 101 -0.38 17.50 0.31
CA GLY A 101 -1.74 17.85 -0.08
C GLY A 101 -2.49 16.75 -0.83
N ARG A 102 -3.77 17.04 -1.09
CA ARG A 102 -4.68 16.13 -1.80
C ARG A 102 -4.22 15.78 -3.21
N SER A 103 -3.57 16.71 -3.88
CA SER A 103 -3.02 16.51 -5.24
C SER A 103 -1.97 15.42 -5.27
N ASP A 104 -1.16 15.32 -4.21
CA ASP A 104 -0.07 14.37 -4.13
C ASP A 104 -0.63 12.94 -4.03
N ILE A 105 -1.68 12.76 -3.23
CA ILE A 105 -2.38 11.47 -3.11
C ILE A 105 -2.93 11.01 -4.46
N LYS A 106 -3.62 11.90 -5.18
CA LYS A 106 -4.15 11.61 -6.51
C LYS A 106 -3.04 11.22 -7.49
N SER A 107 -1.95 11.96 -7.48
CA SER A 107 -0.78 11.69 -8.34
C SER A 107 -0.14 10.34 -8.04
N CYS A 108 -0.06 9.93 -6.76
CA CYS A 108 0.43 8.63 -6.35
C CYS A 108 -0.44 7.48 -6.91
N PHE A 109 -1.76 7.58 -6.79
CA PHE A 109 -2.67 6.58 -7.34
C PHE A 109 -2.68 6.57 -8.87
N GLU A 110 -2.58 7.72 -9.53
CA GLU A 110 -2.45 7.81 -10.98
C GLU A 110 -1.17 7.14 -11.48
N MET A 111 -0.06 7.37 -10.81
CA MET A 111 1.22 6.71 -11.10
C MET A 111 1.10 5.19 -10.89
N ALA A 112 0.52 4.75 -9.78
CA ALA A 112 0.31 3.33 -9.50
C ALA A 112 -0.53 2.66 -10.58
N ARG A 113 -1.63 3.28 -11.05
CA ARG A 113 -2.45 2.77 -12.15
C ARG A 113 -1.69 2.68 -13.47
N LYS A 114 -0.86 3.68 -13.79
CA LYS A 114 -0.05 3.69 -15.02
C LYS A 114 1.02 2.60 -15.02
N LEU A 115 1.55 2.26 -13.84
CA LEU A 115 2.55 1.21 -13.64
C LEU A 115 1.94 -0.17 -13.31
N SER A 116 0.62 -0.28 -13.28
CA SER A 116 -0.10 -1.52 -12.93
C SER A 116 0.43 -2.75 -13.71
N PRO A 117 0.57 -3.92 -13.07
CA PRO A 117 0.26 -4.21 -11.67
C PRO A 117 1.29 -3.58 -10.70
N THR A 118 0.77 -2.99 -9.61
CA THR A 118 1.58 -2.21 -8.67
C THR A 118 1.19 -2.51 -7.23
N LEU A 119 2.21 -2.66 -6.36
CA LEU A 119 2.08 -2.60 -4.90
C LEU A 119 2.45 -1.17 -4.46
N LEU A 120 1.45 -0.41 -4.05
CA LEU A 120 1.60 0.93 -3.51
C LEU A 120 1.70 0.83 -1.99
N ILE A 121 2.86 1.16 -1.43
CA ILE A 121 3.14 1.10 0.00
C ILE A 121 3.13 2.52 0.55
N ILE A 122 2.32 2.78 1.56
CA ILE A 122 2.18 4.09 2.21
C ILE A 122 2.51 3.91 3.69
N GLU A 123 3.68 4.40 4.10
CA GLU A 123 4.11 4.29 5.49
C GLU A 123 3.55 5.43 6.34
N ASP A 124 3.17 5.08 7.59
CA ASP A 124 2.74 5.99 8.63
C ASP A 124 1.61 6.94 8.20
N ILE A 125 0.52 6.35 7.65
CA ILE A 125 -0.64 7.09 7.12
C ILE A 125 -1.26 8.06 8.14
N ASP A 126 -1.06 7.82 9.42
CA ASP A 126 -1.49 8.68 10.53
C ASP A 126 -0.65 9.97 10.65
N THR A 127 0.53 10.02 10.07
CA THR A 127 1.38 11.23 10.03
C THR A 127 1.02 12.13 8.85
N ALA A 128 0.35 11.61 7.83
CA ALA A 128 -0.17 12.38 6.71
C ALA A 128 -1.19 13.39 7.25
N GLY A 129 -0.82 14.66 7.29
CA GLY A 129 -1.65 15.72 7.86
C GLY A 129 -1.28 16.14 9.29
N ALA A 130 -0.23 15.56 9.88
CA ALA A 130 0.31 16.01 11.17
C ALA A 130 0.77 17.48 11.14
N LEU A 131 1.00 18.05 9.96
CA LEU A 131 1.29 19.47 9.78
C LEU A 131 0.07 20.37 9.93
N ASP A 132 -1.14 19.82 9.91
CA ASP A 132 -2.38 20.58 10.06
C ASP A 132 -3.15 20.17 11.33
N ARG A 133 -2.49 20.31 12.49
CA ARG A 133 -3.02 19.97 13.82
C ARG A 133 -4.27 20.78 14.24
N ARG A 134 -4.80 21.64 13.38
CA ARG A 134 -5.96 22.51 13.68
C ARG A 134 -7.29 21.99 13.11
N ALA A 135 -7.29 20.97 12.27
CA ALA A 135 -8.50 20.36 11.75
C ALA A 135 -8.77 19.04 12.48
N SER A 136 -9.89 18.98 13.18
CA SER A 136 -10.36 17.84 13.97
C SER A 136 -10.74 16.59 13.16
N ASP A 137 -10.63 16.64 11.84
CA ASP A 137 -10.86 15.53 10.92
C ASP A 137 -9.61 15.36 10.05
N HIS A 138 -9.11 14.14 9.91
CA HIS A 138 -7.94 13.82 9.08
C HIS A 138 -8.27 14.01 7.58
N PRO A 139 -8.13 15.21 6.99
CA PRO A 139 -8.59 15.48 5.63
C PRO A 139 -7.85 14.66 4.57
N LEU A 140 -6.64 14.22 4.87
CA LEU A 140 -5.85 13.40 3.95
C LEU A 140 -6.28 11.94 3.96
N LEU A 141 -6.72 11.38 5.11
CA LEU A 141 -7.26 10.03 5.16
C LEU A 141 -8.51 9.92 4.28
N GLY A 142 -9.43 10.90 4.38
CA GLY A 142 -10.59 10.97 3.49
C GLY A 142 -10.22 10.98 2.01
N GLU A 143 -9.17 11.69 1.63
CA GLU A 143 -8.68 11.73 0.25
C GLU A 143 -8.05 10.40 -0.19
N PHE A 144 -7.33 9.71 0.70
CA PHE A 144 -6.84 8.34 0.43
C PHE A 144 -8.00 7.41 0.13
N LEU A 145 -9.03 7.41 0.97
CA LEU A 145 -10.22 6.58 0.78
C LEU A 145 -10.95 6.93 -0.51
N GLN A 146 -11.11 8.23 -0.80
CA GLN A 146 -11.72 8.70 -2.03
C GLN A 146 -10.89 8.31 -3.28
N SER A 147 -9.56 8.34 -3.18
CA SER A 147 -8.68 7.92 -4.27
C SER A 147 -8.71 6.41 -4.51
N MET A 148 -8.98 5.64 -3.46
CA MET A 148 -9.20 4.19 -3.56
C MET A 148 -10.56 3.86 -4.19
N ASP A 149 -11.60 4.64 -3.87
CA ASP A 149 -12.98 4.48 -4.39
C ASP A 149 -13.24 5.21 -5.71
N GLY A 150 -12.30 6.01 -6.19
CA GLY A 150 -12.50 6.99 -7.24
C GLY A 150 -13.27 6.48 -8.46
N ILE A 151 -13.86 7.42 -9.21
CA ILE A 151 -14.58 7.16 -10.48
C ILE A 151 -13.72 6.32 -11.45
N VAL A 152 -12.41 6.43 -11.34
CA VAL A 152 -11.45 5.60 -12.07
C VAL A 152 -11.05 4.40 -11.20
N PRO A 153 -11.45 3.18 -11.55
CA PRO A 153 -11.09 1.99 -10.79
C PRO A 153 -9.56 1.81 -10.70
N ASN A 154 -9.08 1.41 -9.53
CA ASN A 154 -7.66 1.12 -9.28
C ASN A 154 -7.26 -0.28 -9.76
N HIS A 155 -7.63 -0.64 -10.99
CA HIS A 155 -7.32 -1.95 -11.54
C HIS A 155 -5.83 -2.28 -11.49
N GLY A 156 -5.52 -3.42 -10.86
CA GLY A 156 -4.14 -3.90 -10.76
C GLY A 156 -3.31 -3.16 -9.72
N VAL A 157 -3.94 -2.43 -8.78
CA VAL A 157 -3.24 -1.77 -7.69
C VAL A 157 -3.58 -2.46 -6.37
N ILE A 158 -2.56 -2.88 -5.64
CA ILE A 158 -2.65 -3.30 -4.25
C ILE A 158 -2.11 -2.13 -3.42
N THR A 159 -2.88 -1.66 -2.45
CA THR A 159 -2.46 -0.60 -1.53
C THR A 159 -2.17 -1.21 -0.16
N LEU A 160 -0.95 -1.02 0.33
CA LEU A 160 -0.55 -1.37 1.68
C LEU A 160 -0.31 -0.08 2.46
N ALA A 161 -1.05 0.14 3.52
CA ALA A 161 -0.82 1.27 4.42
C ALA A 161 -0.32 0.78 5.78
N THR A 162 0.55 1.54 6.43
CA THR A 162 0.94 1.28 7.83
C THR A 162 0.46 2.38 8.76
N THR A 163 0.10 2.02 9.98
CA THR A 163 -0.30 2.98 11.03
C THR A 163 0.17 2.51 12.41
N ASN A 164 0.49 3.49 13.26
CA ASN A 164 0.82 3.24 14.66
C ASN A 164 -0.42 3.28 15.58
N HIS A 165 -1.59 3.59 15.03
CA HIS A 165 -2.83 3.80 15.79
C HIS A 165 -3.95 2.88 15.31
N SER A 166 -3.95 1.62 15.74
CA SER A 166 -5.03 0.66 15.46
C SER A 166 -6.41 1.18 15.90
N ASN A 167 -6.46 1.89 17.03
CA ASN A 167 -7.71 2.38 17.64
C ASN A 167 -8.33 3.60 16.91
N LYS A 168 -7.60 4.22 15.97
CA LYS A 168 -8.07 5.37 15.19
C LYS A 168 -8.54 5.00 13.79
N ILE A 169 -8.46 3.73 13.44
CA ILE A 169 -8.97 3.25 12.16
C ILE A 169 -10.50 3.26 12.26
N ASP A 170 -11.13 4.19 11.56
CA ASP A 170 -12.59 4.25 11.46
C ASP A 170 -13.11 2.93 10.85
N PRO A 171 -14.08 2.22 11.48
CA PRO A 171 -14.70 1.04 10.88
C PRO A 171 -15.22 1.27 9.46
N ALA A 172 -15.65 2.48 9.11
CA ALA A 172 -16.06 2.85 7.76
C ALA A 172 -14.94 2.69 6.71
N ILE A 173 -13.68 2.59 7.14
CA ILE A 173 -12.52 2.35 6.28
C ILE A 173 -12.52 0.90 5.77
N ALA A 174 -12.98 -0.04 6.60
CA ALA A 174 -12.95 -1.49 6.33
C ALA A 174 -14.21 -2.01 5.61
N ASP A 175 -15.30 -1.24 5.53
CA ASP A 175 -16.61 -1.75 5.14
C ASP A 175 -16.91 -1.69 3.62
N ARG A 176 -15.98 -1.27 2.76
CA ARG A 176 -16.23 -1.18 1.32
C ARG A 176 -15.21 -1.96 0.50
N PRO A 177 -15.67 -2.89 -0.37
CA PRO A 177 -14.80 -3.60 -1.30
C PRO A 177 -13.98 -2.64 -2.16
N GLY A 178 -12.67 -2.89 -2.27
CA GLY A 178 -11.75 -2.04 -3.05
C GLY A 178 -11.06 -0.93 -2.26
N ARG A 179 -11.47 -0.69 -1.01
CA ARG A 179 -10.74 0.11 -0.02
C ARG A 179 -9.77 -0.79 0.76
N PHE A 180 -9.60 -0.48 2.06
CA PHE A 180 -8.84 -1.34 2.96
C PHE A 180 -9.72 -2.51 3.42
N ASP A 181 -9.72 -3.59 2.65
CA ASP A 181 -10.53 -4.78 2.90
C ASP A 181 -10.00 -5.62 4.06
N ARG A 182 -8.76 -5.34 4.47
CA ARG A 182 -8.05 -6.10 5.51
C ARG A 182 -7.28 -5.19 6.43
N ILE A 183 -7.41 -5.47 7.73
CA ILE A 183 -6.56 -4.91 8.78
C ILE A 183 -5.80 -6.08 9.38
N ILE A 184 -4.49 -6.00 9.40
CA ILE A 184 -3.59 -7.00 9.99
C ILE A 184 -2.90 -6.31 11.16
N GLU A 185 -3.13 -6.83 12.35
CA GLU A 185 -2.47 -6.33 13.56
C GLU A 185 -1.09 -6.97 13.70
N VAL A 186 -0.09 -6.13 13.91
CA VAL A 186 1.29 -6.53 14.13
C VAL A 186 1.63 -6.24 15.59
N GLY A 187 1.74 -7.30 16.38
CA GLY A 187 2.14 -7.25 17.79
C GLY A 187 3.65 -7.25 17.98
N LEU A 188 4.06 -7.17 19.25
CA LEU A 188 5.44 -7.40 19.71
C LEU A 188 5.63 -8.88 20.00
#